data_a1bf3e34ebf3ac2513d1dd4e9f7b261d
#
_entry.id   a1bf3e34ebf3ac2513d1dd4e9f7b261d
#
_cell.length_a   1.000
_cell.length_b   1.000
_cell.length_c   1.000
_cell.angle_alpha   90.00
_cell.angle_beta   90.00
_cell.angle_gamma   90.00
#
_symmetry.space_group_name_H-M   'P 1'
#
loop_
_entity.id
_entity.type
_entity.pdbx_description
1 polymer ?
#
loop_
_entity_poly.entity_id
_entity_poly.type
_entity_poly.pdbx_seq_one_letter_code
_entity_poly.pdbx_strand_id
1 'polypeptide(L)'
;MHFFYDRPAAVQKWLGDLIEVVEGAGNITVLKGAKLKRLDGQLGRFQALIRTSEGRERTLSPSAVVVATGCITRPAEAMSDGGRCIGSSEMEKLLAESRDLPVAWKGQPVKTVTFILDRTDDDIKIHTVNAIKLAVILQEKGCQVAVVARDLKVSASGMELLYRQARGKGVLFFKYDEPPVLSHSGDGISVEIPDMTVLRKEERETVSLLSDLVVIGETFAADPETQELCRVMKLRTGAGGALMEDNPQFLRVMSNRRGIFLAGACRFPQIIAESLSEAHAVVQEVKALLHGGVYTPVNPVAEVDPPKCAVCYTCVRLCPHAAIGVERYGDRNVYSAPAEKNGDTLWQAARVDPAACFGCGICVAECPARAITLYQ
;
A
#
# COMPACT_ATOMS: atom_id res chain seq x y z
N MET A 1 6.52 10.17 19.69
CA MET A 1 6.49 10.94 18.43
C MET A 1 7.89 11.13 17.80
N HIS A 2 8.87 10.31 18.21
CA HIS A 2 10.26 10.38 17.73
C HIS A 2 10.62 9.35 16.65
N PHE A 3 9.71 8.46 16.25
CA PHE A 3 9.96 7.36 15.31
C PHE A 3 10.24 7.79 13.87
N PHE A 4 10.02 9.06 13.52
CA PHE A 4 10.21 9.56 12.16
C PHE A 4 11.66 9.68 11.73
N TYR A 5 12.58 9.80 12.69
CA TYR A 5 13.97 10.16 12.43
C TYR A 5 14.96 9.25 13.15
N ASP A 6 14.48 8.12 13.68
CA ASP A 6 15.35 7.18 14.34
C ASP A 6 16.28 6.46 13.35
N ARG A 7 17.47 6.17 13.84
CA ARG A 7 18.46 5.39 13.08
C ARG A 7 17.87 4.04 12.68
N PRO A 8 18.21 3.48 11.51
CA PRO A 8 17.66 2.20 11.03
C PRO A 8 17.74 1.08 12.07
N ALA A 9 18.83 1.02 12.85
CA ALA A 9 19.00 0.03 13.92
C ALA A 9 17.96 0.16 15.07
N ALA A 10 17.52 1.38 15.39
CA ALA A 10 16.51 1.58 16.44
C ALA A 10 15.13 1.11 15.96
N VAL A 11 14.82 1.35 14.69
CA VAL A 11 13.57 0.87 14.06
C VAL A 11 13.53 -0.64 13.98
N GLN A 12 14.65 -1.28 13.58
CA GLN A 12 14.76 -2.74 13.53
C GLN A 12 14.58 -3.37 14.92
N LYS A 13 15.22 -2.80 15.95
CA LYS A 13 15.05 -3.27 17.32
C LYS A 13 13.59 -3.16 17.76
N TRP A 14 12.97 -2.00 17.58
CA TRP A 14 11.56 -1.77 17.93
C TRP A 14 10.63 -2.76 17.21
N LEU A 15 10.87 -3.05 15.93
CA LEU A 15 10.08 -4.03 15.17
C LEU A 15 10.28 -5.45 15.74
N GLY A 16 11.52 -5.82 16.11
CA GLY A 16 11.82 -7.09 16.80
C GLY A 16 11.05 -7.24 18.10
N ASP A 17 11.11 -6.22 18.96
CA ASP A 17 10.39 -6.19 20.24
C ASP A 17 8.86 -6.33 20.03
N LEU A 18 8.31 -5.68 18.98
CA LEU A 18 6.89 -5.79 18.64
C LEU A 18 6.51 -7.20 18.16
N ILE A 19 7.36 -7.85 17.37
CA ILE A 19 7.14 -9.23 16.90
C ILE A 19 7.12 -10.18 18.10
N GLU A 20 8.05 -10.04 19.04
CA GLU A 20 8.08 -10.84 20.26
C GLU A 20 6.80 -10.69 21.09
N VAL A 21 6.31 -9.46 21.25
CA VAL A 21 5.04 -9.18 21.94
C VAL A 21 3.87 -9.88 21.24
N VAL A 22 3.80 -9.82 19.92
CA VAL A 22 2.73 -10.46 19.14
C VAL A 22 2.80 -11.99 19.23
N GLU A 23 3.99 -12.57 19.09
CA GLU A 23 4.18 -14.02 19.17
C GLU A 23 3.96 -14.58 20.59
N GLY A 24 4.25 -13.79 21.63
CA GLY A 24 4.02 -14.14 23.03
C GLY A 24 2.58 -13.95 23.52
N ALA A 25 1.71 -13.28 22.74
CA ALA A 25 0.36 -12.97 23.17
C ALA A 25 -0.57 -14.19 23.08
N GLY A 26 -1.13 -14.65 24.18
CA GLY A 26 -1.96 -15.87 24.26
C GLY A 26 -3.31 -15.78 23.50
N ASN A 27 -3.74 -14.59 23.12
CA ASN A 27 -4.96 -14.33 22.34
C ASN A 27 -4.68 -14.11 20.83
N ILE A 28 -3.43 -14.24 20.39
CA ILE A 28 -3.02 -14.09 19.00
C ILE A 28 -2.50 -15.44 18.49
N THR A 29 -3.01 -15.88 17.35
CA THR A 29 -2.49 -17.06 16.65
C THR A 29 -1.76 -16.63 15.40
N VAL A 30 -0.44 -16.82 15.35
CA VAL A 30 0.39 -16.49 14.20
C VAL A 30 0.54 -17.72 13.31
N LEU A 31 0.15 -17.62 12.04
CA LEU A 31 0.24 -18.69 11.04
C LEU A 31 1.27 -18.29 9.96
N LYS A 32 2.53 -18.60 10.22
CA LYS A 32 3.64 -18.28 9.28
C LYS A 32 3.54 -19.11 8.01
N GLY A 33 3.76 -18.49 6.83
CA GLY A 33 3.71 -19.14 5.52
C GLY A 33 2.31 -19.61 5.09
N ALA A 34 1.26 -19.17 5.79
CA ALA A 34 -0.11 -19.48 5.42
C ALA A 34 -0.61 -18.57 4.28
N LYS A 35 -1.45 -19.13 3.39
CA LYS A 35 -2.05 -18.40 2.27
C LYS A 35 -3.57 -18.51 2.29
N LEU A 36 -4.25 -17.38 2.09
CA LEU A 36 -5.69 -17.33 1.92
C LEU A 36 -6.06 -17.88 0.54
N LYS A 37 -6.89 -18.93 0.49
CA LYS A 37 -7.34 -19.56 -0.75
C LYS A 37 -8.73 -19.11 -1.19
N ARG A 38 -9.61 -18.85 -0.24
CA ARG A 38 -10.98 -18.41 -0.50
C ARG A 38 -11.50 -17.61 0.68
N LEU A 39 -12.28 -16.57 0.39
CA LEU A 39 -13.02 -15.79 1.36
C LEU A 39 -14.48 -15.69 0.91
N ASP A 40 -15.33 -16.47 1.53
CA ASP A 40 -16.77 -16.44 1.32
C ASP A 40 -17.47 -15.63 2.40
N GLY A 41 -18.74 -15.33 2.18
CA GLY A 41 -19.57 -14.63 3.15
C GLY A 41 -19.35 -13.12 3.15
N GLN A 42 -19.90 -12.48 4.15
CA GLN A 42 -19.94 -11.03 4.32
C GLN A 42 -19.64 -10.68 5.77
N LEU A 43 -19.69 -9.39 6.12
CA LEU A 43 -19.49 -8.87 7.46
C LEU A 43 -20.16 -9.76 8.53
N GLY A 44 -19.40 -10.15 9.54
CA GLY A 44 -19.84 -11.01 10.65
C GLY A 44 -20.00 -12.49 10.29
N ARG A 45 -19.95 -12.87 9.01
CA ARG A 45 -20.16 -14.25 8.53
C ARG A 45 -19.12 -14.68 7.49
N PHE A 46 -17.92 -14.13 7.57
CA PHE A 46 -16.83 -14.56 6.69
C PHE A 46 -16.43 -16.02 6.97
N GLN A 47 -16.08 -16.71 5.89
CA GLN A 47 -15.47 -18.04 5.93
C GLN A 47 -14.18 -17.98 5.12
N ALA A 48 -13.06 -18.03 5.82
CA ALA A 48 -11.73 -17.93 5.24
C ALA A 48 -11.08 -19.32 5.16
N LEU A 49 -10.89 -19.83 3.95
CA LEU A 49 -10.13 -21.05 3.72
C LEU A 49 -8.65 -20.69 3.60
N ILE A 50 -7.84 -21.17 4.53
CA ILE A 50 -6.40 -20.92 4.57
C ILE A 50 -5.67 -22.23 4.29
N ARG A 51 -4.60 -22.15 3.50
CA ARG A 51 -3.62 -23.23 3.34
C ARG A 51 -2.38 -22.89 4.17
N THR A 52 -2.03 -23.77 5.11
CA THR A 52 -0.85 -23.62 5.95
C THR A 52 0.44 -23.93 5.19
N SER A 53 1.60 -23.58 5.76
CA SER A 53 2.92 -23.96 5.21
C SER A 53 3.10 -25.47 5.04
N GLU A 54 2.43 -26.28 5.87
CA GLU A 54 2.44 -27.74 5.79
C GLU A 54 1.49 -28.29 4.70
N GLY A 55 0.80 -27.42 3.94
CA GLY A 55 -0.13 -27.81 2.90
C GLY A 55 -1.53 -28.19 3.39
N ARG A 56 -1.79 -28.15 4.70
CA ARG A 56 -3.12 -28.46 5.28
C ARG A 56 -4.06 -27.28 5.06
N GLU A 57 -5.31 -27.60 4.79
CA GLU A 57 -6.37 -26.58 4.70
C GLU A 57 -7.10 -26.44 6.05
N ARG A 58 -7.38 -25.19 6.39
CA ARG A 58 -8.08 -24.82 7.62
C ARG A 58 -9.10 -23.72 7.32
N THR A 59 -10.31 -23.88 7.81
CA THR A 59 -11.35 -22.84 7.71
C THR A 59 -11.40 -22.03 9.01
N LEU A 60 -11.38 -20.71 8.87
CA LEU A 60 -11.59 -19.76 9.96
C LEU A 60 -12.85 -18.96 9.68
N SER A 61 -13.52 -18.50 10.74
CA SER A 61 -14.74 -17.69 10.68
C SER A 61 -14.49 -16.28 11.28
N PRO A 62 -13.71 -15.39 10.61
CA PRO A 62 -13.45 -14.07 11.14
C PRO A 62 -14.68 -13.17 11.01
N SER A 63 -14.90 -12.31 12.00
CA SER A 63 -15.94 -11.26 11.95
C SER A 63 -15.49 -10.06 11.11
N ALA A 64 -14.18 -9.79 11.07
CA ALA A 64 -13.56 -8.78 10.25
C ALA A 64 -12.21 -9.27 9.70
N VAL A 65 -11.75 -8.68 8.61
CA VAL A 65 -10.47 -9.00 7.97
C VAL A 65 -9.66 -7.72 7.80
N VAL A 66 -8.38 -7.76 8.11
CA VAL A 66 -7.44 -6.65 7.86
C VAL A 66 -6.38 -7.12 6.89
N VAL A 67 -6.19 -6.37 5.80
CA VAL A 67 -5.16 -6.62 4.81
C VAL A 67 -4.01 -5.66 5.03
N ALA A 68 -2.84 -6.18 5.35
CA ALA A 68 -1.63 -5.41 5.64
C ALA A 68 -0.40 -6.06 4.97
N THR A 69 -0.54 -6.43 3.69
CA THR A 69 0.46 -7.20 2.93
C THR A 69 1.69 -6.39 2.53
N GLY A 70 1.65 -5.07 2.68
CA GLY A 70 2.74 -4.20 2.28
C GLY A 70 2.89 -4.08 0.75
N CYS A 71 4.08 -3.67 0.32
CA CYS A 71 4.50 -3.59 -1.08
C CYS A 71 5.91 -4.18 -1.21
N ILE A 72 6.32 -4.45 -2.45
CA ILE A 72 7.68 -4.86 -2.76
C ILE A 72 8.45 -3.68 -3.34
N THR A 73 9.76 -3.64 -3.07
CA THR A 73 10.69 -2.72 -3.73
C THR A 73 11.30 -3.39 -4.94
N ARG A 74 11.46 -2.63 -6.02
CA ARG A 74 12.23 -3.04 -7.20
C ARG A 74 13.42 -2.11 -7.33
N PRO A 75 14.61 -2.64 -7.66
CA PRO A 75 15.74 -1.80 -7.97
C PRO A 75 15.33 -0.79 -9.05
N ALA A 76 15.74 0.48 -8.88
CA ALA A 76 15.70 1.41 -9.99
C ALA A 76 16.49 0.79 -11.13
N GLU A 77 16.14 1.09 -12.40
CA GLU A 77 16.97 0.70 -13.55
C GLU A 77 18.39 1.26 -13.31
N ALA A 78 19.18 0.44 -12.66
CA ALA A 78 20.55 0.79 -12.35
C ALA A 78 21.34 0.81 -13.66
N MET A 79 22.08 1.86 -13.87
CA MET A 79 23.13 1.84 -14.88
C MET A 79 24.08 0.67 -14.56
N SER A 80 24.50 -0.05 -15.59
CA SER A 80 25.54 -1.07 -15.49
C SER A 80 26.91 -0.39 -15.29
N ASP A 81 27.14 0.18 -14.12
CA ASP A 81 28.21 1.13 -13.81
C ASP A 81 29.27 0.55 -12.86
N GLY A 82 29.50 -0.74 -12.89
CA GLY A 82 30.44 -1.38 -11.97
C GLY A 82 29.95 -1.46 -10.52
N GLY A 83 28.67 -1.15 -10.28
CA GLY A 83 28.02 -1.30 -8.98
C GLY A 83 28.26 -0.15 -8.01
N ARG A 84 28.50 1.07 -8.51
CA ARG A 84 28.58 2.30 -7.70
C ARG A 84 27.26 3.07 -7.64
N CYS A 85 26.27 2.73 -8.47
CA CYS A 85 24.89 3.13 -8.32
C CYS A 85 24.17 2.07 -7.47
N ILE A 86 23.66 2.46 -6.31
CA ILE A 86 22.99 1.57 -5.35
C ILE A 86 21.61 2.08 -5.00
N GLY A 87 20.75 1.19 -4.50
CA GLY A 87 19.44 1.56 -3.96
C GLY A 87 19.53 2.15 -2.57
N SER A 88 18.47 2.86 -2.16
CA SER A 88 18.35 3.39 -0.78
C SER A 88 18.43 2.27 0.26
N SER A 89 17.80 1.13 0.02
CA SER A 89 17.83 -0.03 0.92
C SER A 89 19.24 -0.63 1.07
N GLU A 90 20.04 -0.59 0.01
CA GLU A 90 21.44 -1.05 0.06
C GLU A 90 22.30 -0.06 0.84
N MET A 91 22.08 1.24 0.68
CA MET A 91 22.73 2.26 1.50
C MET A 91 22.37 2.13 2.97
N GLU A 92 21.12 1.83 3.31
CA GLU A 92 20.70 1.58 4.70
C GLU A 92 21.44 0.38 5.31
N LYS A 93 21.58 -0.71 4.58
CA LYS A 93 22.35 -1.89 5.01
C LYS A 93 23.82 -1.55 5.22
N LEU A 94 24.42 -0.83 4.28
CA LEU A 94 25.81 -0.38 4.37
C LEU A 94 26.04 0.46 5.64
N LEU A 95 25.14 1.38 5.96
CA LEU A 95 25.21 2.20 7.16
C LEU A 95 24.97 1.40 8.44
N ALA A 96 24.11 0.40 8.42
CA ALA A 96 23.87 -0.49 9.55
C ALA A 96 25.10 -1.33 9.87
N GLU A 97 25.81 -1.81 8.86
CA GLU A 97 27.07 -2.58 8.98
C GLU A 97 28.23 -1.69 9.43
N SER A 98 28.29 -0.44 8.97
CA SER A 98 29.38 0.51 9.24
C SER A 98 29.28 1.23 10.59
N ARG A 99 28.43 0.84 11.52
CA ARG A 99 28.06 1.52 12.80
C ARG A 99 28.98 2.66 13.25
N ASP A 100 30.14 2.33 13.77
CA ASP A 100 31.13 3.29 14.30
C ASP A 100 32.37 3.46 13.38
N LEU A 101 32.38 2.78 12.23
CA LEU A 101 33.47 2.81 11.27
C LEU A 101 33.21 3.85 10.15
N PRO A 102 34.27 4.32 9.46
CA PRO A 102 34.11 5.03 8.20
C PRO A 102 33.31 4.18 7.21
N VAL A 103 32.49 4.85 6.40
CA VAL A 103 31.71 4.18 5.36
C VAL A 103 32.68 3.62 4.30
N ALA A 104 32.53 2.35 3.96
CA ALA A 104 33.34 1.72 2.92
C ALA A 104 32.45 0.89 2.00
N TRP A 105 32.72 0.93 0.70
CA TRP A 105 32.04 0.16 -0.33
C TRP A 105 33.03 -0.77 -1.02
N LYS A 106 32.79 -2.07 -0.99
CA LYS A 106 33.68 -3.10 -1.55
C LYS A 106 35.15 -2.91 -1.13
N GLY A 107 35.36 -2.54 0.14
CA GLY A 107 36.70 -2.32 0.70
C GLY A 107 37.33 -0.94 0.41
N GLN A 108 36.67 -0.09 -0.36
CA GLN A 108 37.12 1.28 -0.64
C GLN A 108 36.40 2.30 0.25
N PRO A 109 37.11 3.28 0.82
CA PRO A 109 36.47 4.32 1.63
C PRO A 109 35.55 5.18 0.77
N VAL A 110 34.34 5.47 1.29
CA VAL A 110 33.36 6.34 0.66
C VAL A 110 33.47 7.73 1.29
N LYS A 111 33.80 8.73 0.49
CA LYS A 111 33.94 10.14 0.92
C LYS A 111 32.84 11.03 0.37
N THR A 112 32.32 10.70 -0.81
CA THR A 112 31.34 11.50 -1.54
C THR A 112 30.16 10.65 -1.94
N VAL A 113 28.93 11.11 -1.62
CA VAL A 113 27.70 10.42 -1.95
C VAL A 113 26.69 11.38 -2.56
N THR A 114 26.12 11.03 -3.69
CA THR A 114 25.05 11.83 -4.30
C THR A 114 23.75 11.01 -4.35
N PHE A 115 22.69 11.54 -3.75
CA PHE A 115 21.33 11.03 -3.85
C PHE A 115 20.64 11.65 -5.06
N ILE A 116 20.02 10.85 -5.91
CA ILE A 116 19.20 11.33 -7.03
C ILE A 116 17.75 10.90 -6.79
N LEU A 117 16.88 11.90 -6.67
CA LEU A 117 15.44 11.75 -6.44
C LEU A 117 14.68 12.07 -7.73
N ASP A 118 13.39 11.74 -7.76
CA ASP A 118 12.43 12.12 -8.82
C ASP A 118 12.75 11.58 -10.21
N ARG A 119 13.51 10.50 -10.34
CA ARG A 119 13.74 9.86 -11.65
C ARG A 119 12.49 9.16 -12.18
N THR A 120 11.60 8.74 -11.28
CA THR A 120 10.27 8.22 -11.57
C THR A 120 9.24 9.10 -10.88
N ASP A 121 8.06 9.26 -11.46
CA ASP A 121 7.00 10.11 -10.86
C ASP A 121 6.34 9.47 -9.62
N ASP A 122 6.69 8.20 -9.32
CA ASP A 122 6.13 7.45 -8.21
C ASP A 122 6.97 7.63 -6.93
N ASP A 123 6.29 7.85 -5.81
CA ASP A 123 6.81 7.75 -4.43
C ASP A 123 7.86 8.75 -3.95
N ILE A 124 7.86 9.92 -4.53
CA ILE A 124 8.78 11.02 -4.20
C ILE A 124 8.92 11.27 -2.68
N LYS A 125 7.81 11.17 -1.92
CA LYS A 125 7.82 11.44 -0.48
C LYS A 125 8.75 10.50 0.30
N ILE A 126 8.65 9.18 0.08
CA ILE A 126 9.45 8.19 0.81
C ILE A 126 10.92 8.33 0.45
N HIS A 127 11.22 8.48 -0.84
CA HIS A 127 12.60 8.68 -1.28
C HIS A 127 13.20 9.94 -0.71
N THR A 128 12.43 11.04 -0.66
CA THR A 128 12.89 12.31 -0.06
C THR A 128 13.17 12.12 1.44
N VAL A 129 12.26 11.48 2.19
CA VAL A 129 12.47 11.22 3.62
C VAL A 129 13.72 10.38 3.85
N ASN A 130 13.86 9.28 3.11
CA ASN A 130 15.00 8.38 3.27
C ASN A 130 16.31 9.04 2.86
N ALA A 131 16.36 9.70 1.71
CA ALA A 131 17.57 10.37 1.23
C ALA A 131 18.07 11.43 2.24
N ILE A 132 17.18 12.27 2.78
CA ILE A 132 17.60 13.30 3.74
C ILE A 132 18.06 12.68 5.06
N LYS A 133 17.41 11.63 5.56
CA LYS A 133 17.87 10.89 6.75
C LYS A 133 19.26 10.28 6.54
N LEU A 134 19.43 9.56 5.45
CA LEU A 134 20.70 8.91 5.14
C LEU A 134 21.80 9.95 4.89
N ALA A 135 21.46 11.07 4.24
CA ALA A 135 22.38 12.19 4.03
C ALA A 135 22.88 12.78 5.35
N VAL A 136 22.00 12.97 6.34
CA VAL A 136 22.38 13.45 7.67
C VAL A 136 23.35 12.48 8.35
N ILE A 137 23.06 11.17 8.31
CA ILE A 137 23.91 10.14 8.91
C ILE A 137 25.27 10.08 8.23
N LEU A 138 25.31 10.13 6.90
CA LEU A 138 26.55 10.12 6.12
C LEU A 138 27.41 11.35 6.40
N GLN A 139 26.79 12.51 6.50
CA GLN A 139 27.47 13.75 6.83
C GLN A 139 28.09 13.68 8.26
N GLU A 140 27.39 13.08 9.22
CA GLU A 140 27.92 12.84 10.57
C GLU A 140 29.10 11.87 10.58
N LYS A 141 29.16 10.96 9.59
CA LYS A 141 30.28 10.05 9.38
C LYS A 141 31.45 10.64 8.57
N GLY A 142 31.37 11.92 8.21
CA GLY A 142 32.43 12.66 7.51
C GLY A 142 32.36 12.52 5.98
N CYS A 143 31.30 11.98 5.40
CA CYS A 143 31.08 12.00 3.97
C CYS A 143 30.56 13.38 3.52
N GLN A 144 30.96 13.83 2.34
CA GLN A 144 30.32 14.93 1.64
C GLN A 144 29.11 14.42 0.90
N VAL A 145 27.94 15.05 1.13
CA VAL A 145 26.68 14.54 0.59
C VAL A 145 25.97 15.61 -0.22
N ALA A 146 25.53 15.22 -1.41
CA ALA A 146 24.65 16.00 -2.26
C ALA A 146 23.29 15.27 -2.44
N VAL A 147 22.20 16.04 -2.47
CA VAL A 147 20.85 15.58 -2.82
C VAL A 147 20.40 16.35 -4.05
N VAL A 148 20.13 15.63 -5.11
CA VAL A 148 19.74 16.15 -6.42
C VAL A 148 18.29 15.76 -6.67
N ALA A 149 17.40 16.75 -6.82
CA ALA A 149 15.97 16.53 -6.94
C ALA A 149 15.33 17.49 -7.94
N ARG A 150 14.27 17.08 -8.62
CA ARG A 150 13.46 17.98 -9.44
C ARG A 150 12.77 19.00 -8.53
N ASP A 151 12.06 18.49 -7.54
CA ASP A 151 11.41 19.28 -6.50
C ASP A 151 11.54 18.60 -5.14
N LEU A 152 12.05 19.30 -4.16
CA LEU A 152 12.14 18.76 -2.81
C LEU A 152 10.79 18.95 -2.08
N LYS A 153 10.01 17.90 -2.03
CA LYS A 153 8.69 17.90 -1.39
C LYS A 153 8.80 17.57 0.10
N VAL A 154 8.57 18.55 0.95
CA VAL A 154 8.55 18.39 2.42
C VAL A 154 7.14 18.06 2.93
N SER A 155 6.48 17.10 2.31
CA SER A 155 5.07 16.79 2.53
C SER A 155 4.78 15.89 3.74
N ALA A 156 5.81 15.35 4.41
CA ALA A 156 5.65 14.61 5.65
C ALA A 156 5.83 15.50 6.88
N SER A 157 5.13 15.17 7.96
CA SER A 157 5.28 15.92 9.22
C SER A 157 6.74 15.92 9.69
N GLY A 158 7.28 17.09 10.02
CA GLY A 158 8.66 17.25 10.48
C GLY A 158 9.73 17.28 9.37
N MET A 159 9.37 17.10 8.11
CA MET A 159 10.32 17.09 6.99
C MET A 159 11.06 18.42 6.82
N GLU A 160 10.38 19.54 7.01
CA GLU A 160 11.02 20.86 6.94
C GLU A 160 12.14 21.00 7.99
N LEU A 161 11.90 20.49 9.20
CA LEU A 161 12.91 20.49 10.26
C LEU A 161 14.11 19.62 9.89
N LEU A 162 13.85 18.41 9.35
CA LEU A 162 14.90 17.50 8.91
C LEU A 162 15.72 18.10 7.76
N TYR A 163 15.06 18.74 6.81
CA TYR A 163 15.71 19.44 5.70
C TYR A 163 16.63 20.58 6.20
N ARG A 164 16.14 21.41 7.15
CA ARG A 164 16.95 22.45 7.78
C ARG A 164 18.15 21.88 8.52
N GLN A 165 17.95 20.77 9.24
CA GLN A 165 19.03 20.07 9.93
C GLN A 165 20.10 19.56 8.94
N ALA A 166 19.68 18.94 7.84
CA ALA A 166 20.57 18.45 6.80
C ALA A 166 21.42 19.59 6.19
N ARG A 167 20.78 20.72 5.85
CA ARG A 167 21.50 21.92 5.37
C ARG A 167 22.46 22.47 6.41
N GLY A 168 22.03 22.56 7.67
CA GLY A 168 22.89 23.02 8.77
C GLY A 168 24.12 22.14 9.00
N LYS A 169 24.05 20.87 8.60
CA LYS A 169 25.18 19.91 8.65
C LYS A 169 26.04 19.92 7.38
N GLY A 170 25.71 20.72 6.38
CA GLY A 170 26.50 20.88 5.16
C GLY A 170 26.06 19.97 4.00
N VAL A 171 24.90 19.30 4.08
CA VAL A 171 24.35 18.58 2.91
C VAL A 171 24.00 19.60 1.83
N LEU A 172 24.47 19.35 0.62
CA LEU A 172 24.21 20.18 -0.56
C LEU A 172 22.92 19.76 -1.24
N PHE A 173 22.15 20.71 -1.74
CA PHE A 173 20.90 20.44 -2.45
C PHE A 173 20.92 21.10 -3.83
N PHE A 174 20.72 20.31 -4.86
CA PHE A 174 20.65 20.76 -6.26
C PHE A 174 19.28 20.47 -6.83
N LYS A 175 18.77 21.41 -7.63
CA LYS A 175 17.54 21.20 -8.43
C LYS A 175 17.89 20.87 -9.86
N TYR A 176 17.01 20.12 -10.51
CA TYR A 176 17.07 19.88 -11.95
C TYR A 176 15.67 19.92 -12.57
N ASP A 177 15.57 20.25 -13.85
CA ASP A 177 14.36 20.12 -14.66
C ASP A 177 14.48 18.94 -15.64
N GLU A 178 15.68 18.60 -16.04
CA GLU A 178 15.99 17.41 -16.86
C GLU A 178 16.85 16.43 -16.04
N PRO A 179 16.59 15.10 -16.15
CA PRO A 179 17.30 14.11 -15.34
C PRO A 179 18.82 14.25 -15.46
N PRO A 180 19.57 14.15 -14.34
CA PRO A 180 21.02 14.20 -14.37
C PRO A 180 21.62 13.13 -15.27
N VAL A 181 22.70 13.51 -16.00
CA VAL A 181 23.48 12.57 -16.78
C VAL A 181 24.55 11.97 -15.88
N LEU A 182 24.63 10.62 -15.92
CA LEU A 182 25.60 9.86 -15.15
C LEU A 182 26.66 9.29 -16.09
N SER A 183 27.93 9.46 -15.74
CA SER A 183 29.04 8.94 -16.49
C SER A 183 30.15 8.41 -15.59
N HIS A 184 30.89 7.41 -16.04
CA HIS A 184 32.07 6.95 -15.30
C HIS A 184 33.18 7.99 -15.37
N SER A 185 33.83 8.24 -14.23
CA SER A 185 34.97 9.13 -14.12
C SER A 185 36.02 8.56 -13.16
N GLY A 186 37.01 7.86 -13.72
CA GLY A 186 38.02 7.16 -12.90
C GLY A 186 37.39 6.13 -11.98
N ASP A 187 37.66 6.24 -10.67
CA ASP A 187 37.11 5.37 -9.63
C ASP A 187 35.75 5.87 -9.07
N GLY A 188 35.08 6.82 -9.72
CA GLY A 188 33.81 7.39 -9.28
C GLY A 188 32.79 7.55 -10.40
N ILE A 189 31.67 8.18 -10.07
CA ILE A 189 30.61 8.57 -11.00
C ILE A 189 30.54 10.09 -11.05
N SER A 190 30.60 10.66 -12.25
CA SER A 190 30.26 12.05 -12.49
C SER A 190 28.74 12.18 -12.65
N VAL A 191 28.14 13.02 -11.83
CA VAL A 191 26.74 13.40 -11.90
C VAL A 191 26.66 14.80 -12.49
N GLU A 192 26.19 14.94 -13.70
CA GLU A 192 26.10 16.21 -14.42
C GLU A 192 24.69 16.79 -14.32
N ILE A 193 24.60 18.02 -13.82
CA ILE A 193 23.35 18.72 -13.53
C ILE A 193 23.39 20.09 -14.21
N PRO A 194 22.34 20.48 -14.96
CA PRO A 194 22.23 21.84 -15.49
C PRO A 194 22.17 22.87 -14.35
N ASP A 195 22.88 23.97 -14.46
CA ASP A 195 22.80 25.07 -13.49
C ASP A 195 21.43 25.76 -13.59
N MET A 196 20.56 25.47 -12.62
CA MET A 196 19.21 26.02 -12.55
C MET A 196 19.15 27.48 -12.09
N THR A 197 20.28 28.09 -11.70
CA THR A 197 20.32 29.52 -11.37
C THR A 197 20.26 30.40 -12.61
N VAL A 198 20.63 29.85 -13.77
CA VAL A 198 20.51 30.51 -15.07
C VAL A 198 19.13 30.26 -15.68
N LEU A 199 18.37 31.33 -15.92
CA LEU A 199 16.99 31.25 -16.40
C LEU A 199 16.87 30.71 -17.82
N ARG A 200 17.79 31.11 -18.70
CA ARG A 200 17.80 30.65 -20.10
C ARG A 200 18.47 29.30 -20.21
N LYS A 201 17.74 28.31 -20.69
CA LYS A 201 18.23 26.92 -20.77
C LYS A 201 19.50 26.79 -21.64
N GLU A 202 19.58 27.57 -22.71
CA GLU A 202 20.68 27.52 -23.67
C GLU A 202 21.99 28.12 -23.12
N GLU A 203 21.90 28.90 -22.05
CA GLU A 203 23.04 29.56 -21.39
C GLU A 203 23.48 28.81 -20.12
N ARG A 204 22.83 27.68 -19.78
CA ARG A 204 23.13 26.92 -18.56
C ARG A 204 24.45 26.18 -18.69
N GLU A 205 25.32 26.42 -17.75
CA GLU A 205 26.50 25.61 -17.55
C GLU A 205 26.14 24.30 -16.83
N THR A 206 27.01 23.31 -16.94
CA THR A 206 26.85 22.00 -16.28
C THR A 206 27.66 22.00 -15.00
N VAL A 207 27.01 21.70 -13.89
CA VAL A 207 27.66 21.40 -12.60
C VAL A 207 27.96 19.91 -12.55
N SER A 208 29.22 19.55 -12.37
CA SER A 208 29.65 18.13 -12.26
C SER A 208 29.96 17.80 -10.81
N LEU A 209 29.28 16.79 -10.27
CA LEU A 209 29.52 16.24 -8.94
C LEU A 209 30.23 14.88 -9.08
N LEU A 210 31.46 14.79 -8.63
CA LEU A 210 32.18 13.50 -8.57
C LEU A 210 31.79 12.77 -7.28
N SER A 211 31.28 11.55 -7.42
CA SER A 211 30.74 10.76 -6.32
C SER A 211 31.37 9.37 -6.27
N ASP A 212 31.74 8.93 -5.07
CA ASP A 212 32.15 7.54 -4.85
C ASP A 212 30.96 6.59 -4.96
N LEU A 213 29.79 7.04 -4.51
CA LEU A 213 28.52 6.34 -4.65
C LEU A 213 27.42 7.27 -5.09
N VAL A 214 26.55 6.77 -5.95
CA VAL A 214 25.26 7.41 -6.29
C VAL A 214 24.14 6.54 -5.75
N VAL A 215 23.21 7.16 -5.00
CA VAL A 215 22.05 6.49 -4.42
C VAL A 215 20.81 6.90 -5.19
N ILE A 216 20.12 5.92 -5.75
CA ILE A 216 18.87 6.14 -6.50
C ILE A 216 17.72 5.50 -5.74
N GLY A 217 16.58 6.19 -5.66
CA GLY A 217 15.36 5.63 -5.05
C GLY A 217 14.90 4.38 -5.80
N GLU A 218 14.48 3.37 -5.05
CA GLU A 218 13.87 2.16 -5.60
C GLU A 218 12.42 2.45 -6.01
N THR A 219 11.91 1.71 -6.98
CA THR A 219 10.48 1.76 -7.31
C THR A 219 9.69 0.83 -6.40
N PHE A 220 8.46 1.22 -6.05
CA PHE A 220 7.56 0.39 -5.27
C PHE A 220 6.51 -0.24 -6.19
N ALA A 221 6.15 -1.48 -5.91
CA ALA A 221 5.13 -2.19 -6.66
C ALA A 221 4.25 -3.01 -5.71
N ALA A 222 3.02 -3.25 -6.11
CA ALA A 222 2.18 -4.22 -5.43
C ALA A 222 2.81 -5.62 -5.55
N ASP A 223 2.83 -6.34 -4.43
CA ASP A 223 3.24 -7.74 -4.44
C ASP A 223 2.31 -8.55 -5.35
N PRO A 224 2.82 -9.43 -6.22
CA PRO A 224 2.01 -10.32 -7.04
C PRO A 224 1.01 -11.15 -6.22
N GLU A 225 1.35 -11.55 -5.00
CA GLU A 225 0.41 -12.24 -4.09
C GLU A 225 -0.75 -11.33 -3.66
N THR A 226 -0.55 -10.02 -3.57
CA THR A 226 -1.62 -9.06 -3.30
C THR A 226 -2.66 -9.06 -4.41
N GLN A 227 -2.27 -9.22 -5.67
CA GLN A 227 -3.21 -9.32 -6.78
C GLN A 227 -4.08 -10.59 -6.71
N GLU A 228 -3.51 -11.72 -6.27
CA GLU A 228 -4.28 -12.94 -6.02
C GLU A 228 -5.27 -12.72 -4.87
N LEU A 229 -4.83 -12.11 -3.78
CA LEU A 229 -5.70 -11.75 -2.66
C LEU A 229 -6.85 -10.83 -3.08
N CYS A 230 -6.61 -9.87 -3.98
CA CYS A 230 -7.66 -9.01 -4.52
C CYS A 230 -8.77 -9.82 -5.21
N ARG A 231 -8.38 -10.81 -6.03
CA ARG A 231 -9.35 -11.69 -6.70
C ARG A 231 -10.11 -12.55 -5.72
N VAL A 232 -9.40 -13.18 -4.77
CA VAL A 232 -10.00 -14.05 -3.74
C VAL A 232 -10.96 -13.28 -2.85
N MET A 233 -10.60 -12.06 -2.45
CA MET A 233 -11.42 -11.22 -1.58
C MET A 233 -12.37 -10.29 -2.35
N LYS A 234 -12.32 -10.25 -3.68
CA LYS A 234 -13.09 -9.35 -4.55
C LYS A 234 -12.86 -7.88 -4.19
N LEU A 235 -11.60 -7.52 -3.98
CA LEU A 235 -11.20 -6.15 -3.68
C LEU A 235 -10.84 -5.40 -4.97
N ARG A 236 -11.02 -4.07 -4.94
CA ARG A 236 -10.60 -3.19 -6.04
C ARG A 236 -9.11 -2.89 -5.93
N THR A 237 -8.49 -2.74 -7.09
CA THR A 237 -7.10 -2.30 -7.22
C THR A 237 -7.05 -0.96 -7.91
N GLY A 238 -6.11 -0.11 -7.48
CA GLY A 238 -5.77 1.15 -8.11
C GLY A 238 -4.63 1.02 -9.11
N ALA A 239 -3.98 2.14 -9.40
CA ALA A 239 -2.80 2.18 -10.24
C ALA A 239 -1.69 1.28 -9.67
N GLY A 240 -0.89 0.66 -10.56
CA GLY A 240 0.20 -0.22 -10.15
C GLY A 240 -0.22 -1.53 -9.45
N GLY A 241 -1.53 -1.84 -9.39
CA GLY A 241 -2.05 -3.05 -8.76
C GLY A 241 -2.14 -3.00 -7.23
N ALA A 242 -1.89 -1.86 -6.62
CA ALA A 242 -2.07 -1.66 -5.19
C ALA A 242 -3.56 -1.74 -4.79
N LEU A 243 -3.83 -2.09 -3.54
CA LEU A 243 -5.21 -2.12 -3.02
C LEU A 243 -5.80 -0.72 -3.00
N MET A 244 -7.08 -0.63 -3.34
CA MET A 244 -7.80 0.64 -3.37
C MET A 244 -8.87 0.65 -2.27
N GLU A 245 -8.88 1.71 -1.49
CA GLU A 245 -9.95 2.01 -0.54
C GLU A 245 -11.26 2.33 -1.25
N ASP A 246 -12.37 2.24 -0.52
CA ASP A 246 -13.67 2.54 -1.09
C ASP A 246 -13.82 4.04 -1.38
N ASN A 247 -13.42 4.87 -0.44
CA ASN A 247 -13.42 6.32 -0.59
C ASN A 247 -12.16 6.92 0.05
N PRO A 248 -11.22 7.49 -0.76
CA PRO A 248 -9.96 8.02 -0.26
C PRO A 248 -10.11 9.25 0.65
N GLN A 249 -11.23 9.94 0.59
CA GLN A 249 -11.47 11.14 1.41
C GLN A 249 -12.09 10.80 2.77
N PHE A 250 -13.03 9.87 2.82
CA PHE A 250 -13.85 9.61 4.01
C PHE A 250 -13.62 8.22 4.61
N LEU A 251 -13.24 7.24 3.80
CA LEU A 251 -13.15 5.83 4.20
C LEU A 251 -11.76 5.24 3.92
N ARG A 252 -10.74 5.93 4.37
CA ARG A 252 -9.32 5.65 4.00
C ARG A 252 -8.84 4.23 4.31
N VAL A 253 -9.34 3.61 5.36
CA VAL A 253 -8.94 2.26 5.76
C VAL A 253 -9.98 1.19 5.43
N MET A 254 -11.08 1.57 4.78
CA MET A 254 -12.14 0.64 4.39
C MET A 254 -11.99 0.24 2.93
N SER A 255 -12.09 -1.04 2.65
CA SER A 255 -12.17 -1.54 1.28
C SER A 255 -13.57 -1.38 0.69
N ASN A 256 -13.73 -1.68 -0.59
CA ASN A 256 -15.04 -1.79 -1.24
C ASN A 256 -15.95 -2.89 -0.66
N ARG A 257 -15.45 -3.72 0.24
CA ARG A 257 -16.22 -4.75 0.96
C ARG A 257 -16.25 -4.45 2.45
N ARG A 258 -17.43 -4.23 2.98
CA ARG A 258 -17.63 -3.94 4.41
C ARG A 258 -17.10 -5.09 5.28
N GLY A 259 -16.39 -4.74 6.35
CA GLY A 259 -15.73 -5.70 7.23
C GLY A 259 -14.34 -6.15 6.75
N ILE A 260 -13.88 -5.66 5.58
CA ILE A 260 -12.50 -5.83 5.12
C ILE A 260 -11.81 -4.47 5.13
N PHE A 261 -10.75 -4.36 5.89
CA PHE A 261 -9.97 -3.14 6.12
C PHE A 261 -8.59 -3.24 5.48
N LEU A 262 -8.02 -2.09 5.15
CA LEU A 262 -6.71 -1.97 4.53
C LEU A 262 -5.79 -1.16 5.44
N ALA A 263 -4.56 -1.60 5.65
CA ALA A 263 -3.57 -0.88 6.45
C ALA A 263 -2.17 -0.97 5.85
N GLY A 264 -1.45 0.12 5.93
CA GLY A 264 -0.05 0.17 5.54
C GLY A 264 0.17 0.18 4.03
N ALA A 265 1.37 -0.19 3.61
CA ALA A 265 1.85 -0.02 2.24
C ALA A 265 1.20 -0.94 1.19
N CYS A 266 0.18 -1.72 1.55
CA CYS A 266 -0.61 -2.48 0.58
C CYS A 266 -1.48 -1.58 -0.34
N ARG A 267 -1.74 -0.33 0.07
CA ARG A 267 -2.49 0.68 -0.68
C ARG A 267 -1.58 1.57 -1.51
N PHE A 268 -0.58 2.11 -0.88
CA PHE A 268 0.49 2.91 -1.51
C PHE A 268 1.69 2.95 -0.56
N PRO A 269 2.88 3.17 -1.08
CA PRO A 269 4.07 3.31 -0.25
C PRO A 269 3.93 4.45 0.76
N GLN A 270 4.29 4.18 2.01
CA GLN A 270 4.15 5.15 3.10
C GLN A 270 5.20 4.95 4.19
N ILE A 271 5.45 5.99 4.94
CA ILE A 271 6.38 5.94 6.08
C ILE A 271 5.75 5.20 7.27
N ILE A 272 6.59 4.65 8.14
CA ILE A 272 6.15 3.84 9.30
C ILE A 272 5.09 4.54 10.15
N ALA A 273 5.22 5.85 10.36
CA ALA A 273 4.25 6.57 11.19
C ALA A 273 2.86 6.71 10.53
N GLU A 274 2.80 6.76 9.21
CA GLU A 274 1.53 6.72 8.48
C GLU A 274 0.91 5.34 8.63
N SER A 275 1.72 4.28 8.47
CA SER A 275 1.27 2.89 8.68
C SER A 275 0.75 2.65 10.10
N LEU A 276 1.41 3.21 11.13
CA LEU A 276 0.93 3.14 12.52
C LEU A 276 -0.38 3.91 12.71
N SER A 277 -0.50 5.10 12.12
CA SER A 277 -1.73 5.88 12.18
C SER A 277 -2.90 5.14 11.53
N GLU A 278 -2.67 4.48 10.39
CA GLU A 278 -3.66 3.64 9.74
C GLU A 278 -4.02 2.40 10.55
N ALA A 279 -3.03 1.73 11.16
CA ALA A 279 -3.30 0.60 12.05
C ALA A 279 -4.20 1.02 13.22
N HIS A 280 -3.95 2.18 13.82
CA HIS A 280 -4.83 2.72 14.86
C HIS A 280 -6.24 3.03 14.32
N ALA A 281 -6.35 3.63 13.14
CA ALA A 281 -7.64 3.90 12.52
C ALA A 281 -8.42 2.59 12.25
N VAL A 282 -7.75 1.57 11.71
CA VAL A 282 -8.37 0.25 11.51
C VAL A 282 -8.85 -0.35 12.82
N VAL A 283 -8.07 -0.27 13.89
CA VAL A 283 -8.50 -0.77 15.21
C VAL A 283 -9.76 -0.07 15.70
N GLN A 284 -9.88 1.26 15.52
CA GLN A 284 -11.08 1.99 15.90
C GLN A 284 -12.29 1.60 15.04
N GLU A 285 -12.12 1.48 13.73
CA GLU A 285 -13.19 1.05 12.83
C GLU A 285 -13.65 -0.38 13.14
N VAL A 286 -12.72 -1.32 13.37
CA VAL A 286 -13.06 -2.69 13.76
C VAL A 286 -13.80 -2.72 15.11
N LYS A 287 -13.34 -1.94 16.09
CA LYS A 287 -14.03 -1.83 17.39
C LYS A 287 -15.43 -1.28 17.23
N ALA A 288 -15.60 -0.19 16.47
CA ALA A 288 -16.92 0.40 16.21
C ALA A 288 -17.85 -0.59 15.50
N LEU A 289 -17.32 -1.34 14.54
CA LEU A 289 -18.06 -2.33 13.77
C LEU A 289 -18.51 -3.53 14.61
N LEU A 290 -17.67 -4.00 15.53
CA LEU A 290 -17.96 -5.18 16.36
C LEU A 290 -18.60 -4.84 17.70
N HIS A 291 -18.73 -3.55 18.03
CA HIS A 291 -19.32 -3.11 19.28
C HIS A 291 -20.82 -3.51 19.33
N GLY A 292 -21.21 -4.15 20.43
CA GLY A 292 -22.60 -4.56 20.64
C GLY A 292 -23.05 -5.83 19.90
N GLY A 293 -22.20 -6.42 19.04
CA GLY A 293 -22.49 -7.71 18.38
C GLY A 293 -23.59 -7.67 17.30
N VAL A 294 -24.19 -6.51 17.05
CA VAL A 294 -25.22 -6.29 16.03
C VAL A 294 -24.81 -5.13 15.12
N TYR A 295 -24.80 -5.38 13.82
CA TYR A 295 -24.58 -4.34 12.83
C TYR A 295 -25.93 -3.91 12.21
N THR A 296 -26.25 -2.64 12.33
CA THR A 296 -27.43 -2.02 11.68
C THR A 296 -26.93 -1.12 10.55
N PRO A 297 -27.31 -1.38 9.29
CA PRO A 297 -26.94 -0.49 8.18
C PRO A 297 -27.52 0.92 8.39
N VAL A 298 -26.68 1.93 8.26
CA VAL A 298 -27.08 3.34 8.40
C VAL A 298 -27.54 3.92 7.07
N ASN A 299 -27.07 3.34 5.95
CA ASN A 299 -27.36 3.81 4.60
C ASN A 299 -28.58 3.10 4.02
N PRO A 300 -29.28 3.72 3.03
CA PRO A 300 -30.31 3.03 2.28
C PRO A 300 -29.76 1.73 1.69
N VAL A 301 -30.53 0.68 1.75
CA VAL A 301 -30.16 -0.64 1.25
C VAL A 301 -30.98 -0.96 0.01
N ALA A 302 -30.34 -1.54 -0.99
CA ALA A 302 -31.06 -2.01 -2.17
C ALA A 302 -31.89 -3.25 -1.83
N GLU A 303 -33.12 -3.29 -2.30
CA GLU A 303 -34.02 -4.43 -2.16
C GLU A 303 -34.50 -4.90 -3.53
N VAL A 304 -34.57 -6.20 -3.70
CA VAL A 304 -35.01 -6.83 -4.95
C VAL A 304 -36.46 -7.28 -4.81
N ASP A 305 -37.28 -6.94 -5.79
CA ASP A 305 -38.59 -7.54 -6.01
C ASP A 305 -38.43 -8.83 -6.81
N PRO A 306 -38.49 -10.02 -6.16
CA PRO A 306 -38.16 -11.29 -6.83
C PRO A 306 -39.09 -11.62 -7.99
N PRO A 307 -40.40 -11.37 -7.95
CA PRO A 307 -41.30 -11.56 -9.08
C PRO A 307 -40.92 -10.81 -10.36
N LYS A 308 -40.31 -9.64 -10.22
CA LYS A 308 -39.83 -8.84 -11.37
C LYS A 308 -38.44 -9.23 -11.83
N CYS A 309 -37.70 -10.01 -11.04
CA CYS A 309 -36.30 -10.32 -11.34
C CYS A 309 -36.16 -11.27 -12.53
N ALA A 310 -35.53 -10.81 -13.60
CA ALA A 310 -35.24 -11.62 -14.79
C ALA A 310 -34.02 -12.54 -14.67
N VAL A 311 -33.37 -12.59 -13.50
CA VAL A 311 -32.15 -13.38 -13.22
C VAL A 311 -31.03 -13.14 -14.25
N CYS A 312 -30.89 -11.91 -14.74
CA CYS A 312 -29.94 -11.54 -15.79
C CYS A 312 -28.49 -11.35 -15.28
N TYR A 313 -28.25 -11.43 -14.00
CA TYR A 313 -26.95 -11.24 -13.32
C TYR A 313 -26.31 -9.86 -13.50
N THR A 314 -26.98 -8.87 -14.12
CA THR A 314 -26.44 -7.54 -14.32
C THR A 314 -26.06 -6.89 -12.98
N CYS A 315 -26.95 -6.87 -12.01
CA CYS A 315 -26.71 -6.31 -10.68
C CYS A 315 -25.59 -7.02 -9.91
N VAL A 316 -25.45 -8.34 -10.07
CA VAL A 316 -24.39 -9.15 -9.45
C VAL A 316 -23.01 -8.76 -10.00
N ARG A 317 -22.92 -8.57 -11.33
CA ARG A 317 -21.66 -8.25 -12.00
C ARG A 317 -21.21 -6.80 -11.73
N LEU A 318 -22.17 -5.88 -11.65
CA LEU A 318 -21.90 -4.45 -11.48
C LEU A 318 -21.73 -4.03 -10.04
N CYS A 319 -22.13 -4.85 -9.05
CA CYS A 319 -22.00 -4.49 -7.64
C CYS A 319 -20.53 -4.38 -7.21
N PRO A 320 -19.99 -3.18 -6.96
CA PRO A 320 -18.58 -3.02 -6.59
C PRO A 320 -18.28 -3.56 -5.18
N HIS A 321 -19.33 -3.77 -4.37
CA HIS A 321 -19.23 -4.21 -2.99
C HIS A 321 -19.47 -5.71 -2.82
N ALA A 322 -19.72 -6.44 -3.91
CA ALA A 322 -20.07 -7.85 -3.92
C ALA A 322 -21.25 -8.22 -2.97
N ALA A 323 -22.18 -7.27 -2.81
CA ALA A 323 -23.31 -7.38 -1.91
C ALA A 323 -24.49 -8.15 -2.52
N ILE A 324 -24.43 -8.54 -3.79
CA ILE A 324 -25.56 -9.17 -4.50
C ILE A 324 -25.17 -10.56 -4.96
N GLY A 325 -25.97 -11.53 -4.60
CA GLY A 325 -25.92 -12.91 -5.07
C GLY A 325 -27.22 -13.32 -5.75
N VAL A 326 -27.28 -14.54 -6.27
CA VAL A 326 -28.51 -15.15 -6.76
C VAL A 326 -28.82 -16.34 -5.85
N GLU A 327 -30.00 -16.34 -5.28
CA GLU A 327 -30.49 -17.45 -4.47
C GLU A 327 -31.55 -18.25 -5.22
N ARG A 328 -31.61 -19.54 -4.90
CA ARG A 328 -32.67 -20.44 -5.34
C ARG A 328 -33.70 -20.52 -4.23
N TYR A 329 -34.96 -20.31 -4.56
CA TYR A 329 -36.08 -20.41 -3.64
C TYR A 329 -36.76 -21.73 -3.86
N GLY A 330 -36.98 -22.51 -2.83
CA GLY A 330 -37.76 -23.73 -2.85
C GLY A 330 -39.19 -23.50 -2.37
N ASP A 331 -40.03 -24.56 -2.28
CA ASP A 331 -41.46 -24.53 -1.96
C ASP A 331 -41.92 -23.83 -0.67
N ARG A 332 -40.98 -23.38 0.14
CA ARG A 332 -41.27 -22.72 1.42
C ARG A 332 -41.25 -21.20 1.36
N ASN A 333 -41.08 -20.62 0.20
CA ASN A 333 -40.88 -19.19 0.13
C ASN A 333 -42.14 -18.42 -0.26
N VAL A 334 -42.39 -17.36 0.44
CA VAL A 334 -43.53 -16.46 0.38
C VAL A 334 -43.68 -15.77 -0.99
N TYR A 335 -42.70 -15.88 -1.83
CA TYR A 335 -42.64 -15.20 -3.13
C TYR A 335 -43.23 -16.10 -4.22
N SER A 336 -44.52 -15.95 -4.43
CA SER A 336 -45.31 -16.33 -5.61
C SER A 336 -44.89 -17.54 -6.48
N ALA A 337 -45.76 -17.97 -7.34
CA ALA A 337 -45.72 -19.21 -8.09
C ALA A 337 -44.35 -19.58 -8.70
N PRO A 338 -43.91 -20.83 -8.50
CA PRO A 338 -42.67 -21.35 -9.04
C PRO A 338 -42.68 -21.35 -10.56
N ALA A 339 -41.53 -21.02 -11.17
CA ALA A 339 -41.34 -21.27 -12.58
C ALA A 339 -40.95 -22.73 -12.74
N GLU A 340 -41.78 -23.53 -13.43
CA GLU A 340 -41.46 -24.91 -13.80
C GLU A 340 -40.41 -24.91 -14.91
N LYS A 341 -39.31 -25.58 -14.68
CA LYS A 341 -38.34 -25.90 -15.69
C LYS A 341 -37.90 -27.35 -15.53
N ASN A 342 -38.30 -28.21 -16.49
CA ASN A 342 -37.99 -29.64 -16.52
C ASN A 342 -38.50 -30.47 -15.32
N GLY A 343 -39.64 -30.12 -14.75
CA GLY A 343 -40.22 -30.82 -13.61
C GLY A 343 -39.64 -30.47 -12.25
N ASP A 344 -38.61 -29.62 -12.20
CA ASP A 344 -38.07 -29.06 -10.96
C ASP A 344 -38.55 -27.62 -10.76
N THR A 345 -39.24 -27.40 -9.68
CA THR A 345 -39.72 -26.09 -9.24
C THR A 345 -38.61 -25.27 -8.66
N LEU A 346 -37.78 -24.66 -9.50
CA LEU A 346 -36.67 -23.82 -9.07
C LEU A 346 -36.94 -22.37 -9.40
N TRP A 347 -37.15 -21.60 -8.37
CA TRP A 347 -37.22 -20.17 -8.50
C TRP A 347 -35.88 -19.54 -8.09
N GLN A 348 -35.39 -18.60 -8.90
CA GLN A 348 -34.15 -17.91 -8.64
C GLN A 348 -34.39 -16.39 -8.72
N ALA A 349 -33.85 -15.66 -7.78
CA ALA A 349 -33.80 -14.19 -7.87
C ALA A 349 -32.50 -13.64 -7.30
N ALA A 350 -32.15 -12.44 -7.70
CA ALA A 350 -31.08 -11.71 -7.05
C ALA A 350 -31.50 -11.41 -5.61
N ARG A 351 -30.53 -11.49 -4.69
CA ARG A 351 -30.65 -11.10 -3.31
C ARG A 351 -29.54 -10.19 -2.90
N VAL A 352 -29.88 -9.12 -2.20
CA VAL A 352 -28.92 -8.17 -1.61
C VAL A 352 -28.65 -8.59 -0.16
N ASP A 353 -27.37 -8.63 0.23
CA ASP A 353 -26.98 -8.72 1.63
C ASP A 353 -26.94 -7.28 2.21
N PRO A 354 -27.85 -6.93 3.16
CA PRO A 354 -27.92 -5.60 3.71
C PRO A 354 -26.63 -5.17 4.42
N ALA A 355 -25.93 -6.11 5.04
CA ALA A 355 -24.68 -5.85 5.75
C ALA A 355 -23.53 -5.47 4.80
N ALA A 356 -23.59 -5.92 3.56
CA ALA A 356 -22.59 -5.62 2.54
C ALA A 356 -22.98 -4.45 1.63
N CYS A 357 -24.26 -4.06 1.60
CA CYS A 357 -24.75 -3.01 0.72
C CYS A 357 -24.32 -1.63 1.22
N PHE A 358 -23.73 -0.81 0.32
CA PHE A 358 -23.35 0.58 0.60
C PHE A 358 -24.39 1.60 0.14
N GLY A 359 -25.50 1.16 -0.46
CA GLY A 359 -26.55 2.05 -0.92
C GLY A 359 -26.18 2.90 -2.14
N CYS A 360 -25.19 2.52 -2.91
CA CYS A 360 -24.65 3.32 -4.03
C CYS A 360 -25.61 3.48 -5.24
N GLY A 361 -26.70 2.69 -5.32
CA GLY A 361 -27.73 2.81 -6.35
C GLY A 361 -27.40 2.23 -7.72
N ILE A 362 -26.19 1.78 -8.01
CA ILE A 362 -25.77 1.26 -9.34
C ILE A 362 -26.71 0.13 -9.80
N CYS A 363 -27.02 -0.82 -8.92
CA CYS A 363 -27.90 -1.95 -9.24
C CYS A 363 -29.35 -1.52 -9.55
N VAL A 364 -29.81 -0.42 -8.97
CA VAL A 364 -31.14 0.16 -9.25
C VAL A 364 -31.16 0.78 -10.64
N ALA A 365 -30.16 1.61 -10.95
CA ALA A 365 -30.06 2.29 -12.24
C ALA A 365 -29.93 1.31 -13.42
N GLU A 366 -29.18 0.23 -13.23
CA GLU A 366 -28.82 -0.71 -14.28
C GLU A 366 -29.74 -1.95 -14.38
N CYS A 367 -30.81 -2.02 -13.55
CA CYS A 367 -31.72 -3.15 -13.57
C CYS A 367 -32.67 -3.08 -14.80
N PRO A 368 -32.51 -3.92 -15.83
CA PRO A 368 -33.37 -3.88 -17.02
C PRO A 368 -34.83 -4.22 -16.72
N ALA A 369 -35.07 -5.02 -15.69
CA ALA A 369 -36.42 -5.41 -15.24
C ALA A 369 -37.02 -4.44 -14.22
N ARG A 370 -36.28 -3.39 -13.81
CA ARG A 370 -36.69 -2.45 -12.74
C ARG A 370 -37.15 -3.17 -11.47
N ALA A 371 -36.48 -4.26 -11.15
CA ALA A 371 -36.81 -5.12 -10.01
C ALA A 371 -36.08 -4.70 -8.72
N ILE A 372 -35.33 -3.59 -8.72
CA ILE A 372 -34.52 -3.18 -7.57
C ILE A 372 -34.86 -1.74 -7.17
N THR A 373 -35.05 -1.53 -5.88
CA THR A 373 -35.30 -0.20 -5.28
C THR A 373 -34.33 0.05 -4.14
N LEU A 374 -34.10 1.31 -3.76
CA LEU A 374 -33.42 1.69 -2.53
C LEU A 374 -34.48 2.06 -1.49
N TYR A 375 -34.41 1.40 -0.33
CA TYR A 375 -35.20 1.78 0.83
C TYR A 375 -34.34 2.58 1.81
N GLN A 376 -34.93 3.64 2.32
CA GLN A 376 -34.36 4.44 3.41
C GLN A 376 -34.60 3.79 4.75
#